data_61c75fa3c0c7311421f14d5d30c6330d
#
_entry.id   61c75fa3c0c7311421f14d5d30c6330d
#
_cell.length_a   1.000
_cell.length_b   1.000
_cell.length_c   1.000
_cell.angle_alpha   90.00
_cell.angle_beta   90.00
_cell.angle_gamma   90.00
#
_symmetry.space_group_name_H-M   'P 1'
#
loop_
_entity.id
_entity.type
_entity.pdbx_description
1 polymer ?
#
loop_
_entity_poly.entity_id
_entity_poly.type
_entity_poly.pdbx_seq_one_letter_code
_entity_poly.pdbx_strand_id
1 'polypeptide(L)'
;MADGRWQMAGSTQQMAEGWQQIADNIAVFATPTFDASLYGMDLTFFEAWGAALAYTFQLYFDFSGYSDMALGLGLMFGVALPFNFLSPFKSKNISEFWRRWHMSLSALIRDYLYYPVSLLLTR
;
A
#
# COMPACT_ATOMS: atom_id res chain seq x y z
N MET A 1 28.81 -2.49 -14.13
CA MET A 1 27.34 -2.26 -14.26
C MET A 1 26.47 -3.23 -13.42
N ALA A 2 26.92 -4.43 -13.10
CA ALA A 2 26.18 -5.37 -12.23
C ALA A 2 26.09 -4.90 -10.77
N ASP A 3 27.16 -4.38 -10.21
CA ASP A 3 27.24 -4.01 -8.79
C ASP A 3 26.21 -2.96 -8.34
N GLY A 4 25.92 -1.95 -9.17
CA GLY A 4 24.94 -0.93 -8.82
C GLY A 4 23.50 -1.43 -8.68
N ARG A 5 23.11 -2.44 -9.46
CA ARG A 5 21.77 -3.05 -9.38
C ARG A 5 21.59 -3.85 -8.09
N TRP A 6 22.60 -4.60 -7.69
CA TRP A 6 22.58 -5.37 -6.45
C TRP A 6 22.53 -4.48 -5.21
N GLN A 7 23.26 -3.36 -5.23
CA GLN A 7 23.21 -2.38 -4.14
C GLN A 7 21.84 -1.71 -4.04
N MET A 8 21.24 -1.29 -5.17
CA MET A 8 19.89 -0.74 -5.19
C MET A 8 18.84 -1.75 -4.72
N ALA A 9 18.91 -2.99 -5.17
CA ALA A 9 18.02 -4.05 -4.71
C ALA A 9 18.15 -4.30 -3.21
N GLY A 10 19.36 -4.35 -2.67
CA GLY A 10 19.60 -4.52 -1.24
C GLY A 10 19.07 -3.36 -0.40
N SER A 11 19.26 -2.12 -0.83
CA SER A 11 18.71 -0.95 -0.14
C SER A 11 17.19 -0.90 -0.18
N THR A 12 16.57 -1.29 -1.29
CA THR A 12 15.12 -1.38 -1.43
C THR A 12 14.54 -2.46 -0.51
N GLN A 13 15.21 -3.59 -0.40
CA GLN A 13 14.80 -4.66 0.50
C GLN A 13 14.90 -4.25 1.98
N GLN A 14 15.97 -3.58 2.39
CA GLN A 14 16.11 -3.06 3.76
C GLN A 14 15.00 -2.05 4.10
N MET A 15 14.65 -1.16 3.17
CA MET A 15 13.53 -0.24 3.36
C MET A 15 12.20 -1.00 3.51
N ALA A 16 11.97 -2.02 2.68
CA ALA A 16 10.77 -2.83 2.74
C ALA A 16 10.62 -3.57 4.07
N GLU A 17 11.70 -4.15 4.59
CA GLU A 17 11.74 -4.78 5.91
C GLU A 17 11.41 -3.77 7.02
N GLY A 18 11.92 -2.54 6.90
CA GLY A 18 11.59 -1.44 7.82
C GLY A 18 10.11 -1.07 7.80
N TRP A 19 9.49 -1.00 6.63
CA TRP A 19 8.05 -0.74 6.49
C TRP A 19 7.21 -1.86 7.10
N GLN A 20 7.59 -3.12 6.86
CA GLN A 20 6.92 -4.27 7.44
C GLN A 20 6.98 -4.24 8.96
N GLN A 21 8.14 -3.96 9.53
CA GLN A 21 8.29 -3.85 10.98
C GLN A 21 7.40 -2.74 11.58
N ILE A 22 7.25 -1.60 10.88
CA ILE A 22 6.35 -0.53 11.29
C ILE A 22 4.89 -1.01 11.25
N ALA A 23 4.49 -1.71 10.20
CA ALA A 23 3.14 -2.28 10.06
C ALA A 23 2.83 -3.25 11.19
N ASP A 24 3.75 -4.17 11.50
CA ASP A 24 3.61 -5.15 12.59
C ASP A 24 3.48 -4.47 13.97
N ASN A 25 4.29 -3.44 14.24
CA ASN A 25 4.20 -2.67 15.47
C ASN A 25 2.86 -1.93 15.61
N ILE A 26 2.30 -1.41 14.53
CA ILE A 26 0.99 -0.76 14.51
C ILE A 26 -0.14 -1.78 14.72
N ALA A 27 -0.01 -3.00 14.18
CA ALA A 27 -0.97 -4.07 14.33
C ALA A 27 -1.26 -4.43 15.80
N VAL A 28 -0.24 -4.32 16.67
CA VAL A 28 -0.38 -4.56 18.12
C VAL A 28 -1.43 -3.65 18.76
N PHE A 29 -1.65 -2.46 18.21
CA PHE A 29 -2.67 -1.51 18.71
C PHE A 29 -4.02 -1.65 17.99
N ALA A 30 -4.02 -1.94 16.69
CA ALA A 30 -5.23 -2.02 15.89
C ALA A 30 -6.01 -3.32 16.18
N THR A 31 -5.36 -4.47 16.12
CA THR A 31 -5.99 -5.80 16.18
C THR A 31 -6.80 -6.01 17.46
N PRO A 32 -6.30 -5.75 18.70
CA PRO A 32 -7.08 -5.99 19.91
C PRO A 32 -8.36 -5.16 19.98
N THR A 33 -8.36 -3.94 19.44
CA THR A 33 -9.53 -3.06 19.44
C THR A 33 -10.62 -3.57 18.49
N PHE A 34 -10.24 -4.07 17.31
CA PHE A 34 -11.18 -4.71 16.40
C PHE A 34 -11.72 -6.02 16.97
N ASP A 35 -10.87 -6.84 17.60
CA ASP A 35 -11.29 -8.08 18.25
C ASP A 35 -12.28 -7.79 19.40
N ALA A 36 -12.02 -6.79 20.22
CA ALA A 36 -12.94 -6.36 21.28
C ALA A 36 -14.33 -6.00 20.73
N SER A 37 -14.38 -5.29 19.59
CA SER A 37 -15.64 -4.97 18.92
C SER A 37 -16.37 -6.22 18.41
N LEU A 38 -15.65 -7.22 17.89
CA LEU A 38 -16.26 -8.49 17.45
C LEU A 38 -16.88 -9.27 18.60
N TYR A 39 -16.31 -9.18 19.80
CA TYR A 39 -16.86 -9.80 21.02
C TYR A 39 -17.95 -8.96 21.72
N GLY A 40 -18.42 -7.89 21.08
CA GLY A 40 -19.52 -7.06 21.58
C GLY A 40 -19.14 -6.15 22.75
N MET A 41 -17.86 -5.83 22.91
CA MET A 41 -17.42 -4.83 23.89
C MET A 41 -17.67 -3.43 23.34
N ASP A 42 -18.20 -2.53 24.16
CA ASP A 42 -18.42 -1.14 23.81
C ASP A 42 -17.08 -0.40 23.72
N LEU A 43 -16.79 0.12 22.54
CA LEU A 43 -15.62 0.95 22.31
C LEU A 43 -15.96 2.43 22.48
N THR A 44 -15.07 3.17 23.11
CA THR A 44 -15.17 4.62 23.12
C THR A 44 -14.89 5.20 21.71
N PHE A 45 -15.39 6.40 21.45
CA PHE A 45 -15.15 7.10 20.18
C PHE A 45 -13.64 7.22 19.84
N PHE A 46 -12.80 7.51 20.83
CA PHE A 46 -11.36 7.64 20.62
C PHE A 46 -10.66 6.31 20.34
N GLU A 47 -11.09 5.23 20.98
CA GLU A 47 -10.57 3.88 20.71
C GLU A 47 -10.93 3.44 19.30
N ALA A 48 -12.17 3.62 18.88
CA ALA A 48 -12.63 3.27 17.53
C ALA A 48 -11.87 4.05 16.44
N TRP A 49 -11.72 5.38 16.60
CA TRP A 49 -10.96 6.20 15.67
C TRP A 49 -9.46 5.89 15.69
N GLY A 50 -8.87 5.65 16.86
CA GLY A 50 -7.48 5.25 17.01
C GLY A 50 -7.18 3.95 16.29
N ALA A 51 -8.04 2.94 16.46
CA ALA A 51 -7.92 1.66 15.76
C ALA A 51 -8.07 1.80 14.24
N ALA A 52 -9.04 2.59 13.76
CA ALA A 52 -9.25 2.82 12.33
C ALA A 52 -8.05 3.51 11.68
N LEU A 53 -7.46 4.51 12.32
CA LEU A 53 -6.25 5.19 11.85
C LEU A 53 -5.04 4.25 11.90
N ALA A 54 -4.85 3.51 12.98
CA ALA A 54 -3.78 2.54 13.12
C ALA A 54 -3.87 1.47 12.01
N TYR A 55 -5.03 0.89 11.77
CA TYR A 55 -5.26 -0.07 10.69
C TYR A 55 -4.98 0.52 9.30
N THR A 56 -5.37 1.78 9.08
CA THR A 56 -5.11 2.48 7.81
C THR A 56 -3.60 2.61 7.53
N PHE A 57 -2.82 2.97 8.54
CA PHE A 57 -1.37 3.05 8.42
C PHE A 57 -0.72 1.67 8.32
N GLN A 58 -1.19 0.70 9.10
CA GLN A 58 -0.75 -0.69 9.00
C GLN A 58 -0.89 -1.20 7.56
N LEU A 59 -2.07 -1.08 6.97
CA LEU A 59 -2.36 -1.51 5.60
C LEU A 59 -1.43 -0.82 4.58
N TYR A 60 -1.17 0.46 4.78
CA TYR A 60 -0.28 1.21 3.90
C TYR A 60 1.16 0.71 3.99
N PHE A 61 1.72 0.59 5.18
CA PHE A 61 3.11 0.19 5.36
C PHE A 61 3.34 -1.26 4.95
N ASP A 62 2.41 -2.15 5.25
CA ASP A 62 2.44 -3.55 4.85
C ASP A 62 2.46 -3.68 3.31
N PHE A 63 1.52 -3.01 2.63
CA PHE A 63 1.42 -3.09 1.18
C PHE A 63 2.53 -2.30 0.45
N SER A 64 2.96 -1.16 0.99
CA SER A 64 4.10 -0.42 0.45
C SER A 64 5.39 -1.22 0.57
N GLY A 65 5.63 -1.84 1.73
CA GLY A 65 6.78 -2.71 1.95
C GLY A 65 6.81 -3.90 0.99
N TYR A 66 5.69 -4.58 0.81
CA TYR A 66 5.57 -5.65 -0.19
C TYR A 66 5.88 -5.15 -1.62
N SER A 67 5.39 -3.96 -1.99
CA SER A 67 5.66 -3.38 -3.31
C SER A 67 7.13 -3.04 -3.51
N ASP A 68 7.79 -2.55 -2.47
CA ASP A 68 9.22 -2.24 -2.51
C ASP A 68 10.08 -3.51 -2.59
N MET A 69 9.69 -4.60 -1.92
CA MET A 69 10.32 -5.91 -2.08
C MET A 69 10.20 -6.42 -3.53
N ALA A 70 9.03 -6.28 -4.14
CA ALA A 70 8.82 -6.67 -5.52
C ALA A 70 9.68 -5.84 -6.49
N LEU A 71 9.83 -4.52 -6.26
CA LEU A 71 10.71 -3.65 -7.02
C LEU A 71 12.18 -4.10 -6.90
N GLY A 72 12.64 -4.37 -5.68
CA GLY A 72 13.99 -4.88 -5.42
C GLY A 72 14.26 -6.19 -6.14
N LEU A 73 13.35 -7.14 -6.03
CA LEU A 73 13.44 -8.43 -6.71
C LEU A 73 13.45 -8.25 -8.25
N GLY A 74 12.55 -7.43 -8.79
CA GLY A 74 12.52 -7.11 -10.22
C GLY A 74 13.87 -6.59 -10.72
N LEU A 75 14.49 -5.65 -9.98
CA LEU A 75 15.81 -5.11 -10.32
C LEU A 75 16.91 -6.19 -10.34
N MET A 76 16.84 -7.19 -9.43
CA MET A 76 17.78 -8.32 -9.44
C MET A 76 17.69 -9.12 -10.73
N PHE A 77 16.49 -9.33 -11.25
CA PHE A 77 16.25 -10.01 -12.53
C PHE A 77 16.40 -9.09 -13.78
N GLY A 78 16.74 -7.82 -13.58
CA GLY A 78 16.86 -6.85 -14.68
C GLY A 78 15.51 -6.34 -15.21
N VAL A 79 14.43 -6.53 -14.46
CA VAL A 79 13.09 -6.07 -14.81
C VAL A 79 12.78 -4.78 -14.04
N ALA A 80 12.50 -3.69 -14.75
CA ALA A 80 12.05 -2.44 -14.14
C ALA A 80 10.53 -2.49 -13.92
N LEU A 81 10.10 -2.63 -12.66
CA LEU A 81 8.70 -2.56 -12.28
C LEU A 81 8.28 -1.11 -11.98
N PRO A 82 7.02 -0.72 -12.22
CA PRO A 82 6.52 0.59 -11.87
C PRO A 82 6.30 0.74 -10.36
N PHE A 83 6.49 1.97 -9.84
CA PHE A 83 6.13 2.30 -8.48
C PHE A 83 4.61 2.21 -8.27
N ASN A 84 4.19 1.71 -7.11
CA ASN A 84 2.78 1.59 -6.75
C ASN A 84 2.29 2.67 -5.79
N PHE A 85 3.18 3.22 -4.98
CA PHE A 85 2.84 4.22 -3.97
C PHE A 85 3.70 5.47 -4.12
N LEU A 86 3.05 6.64 -4.11
CA LEU A 86 3.70 7.93 -4.19
C LEU A 86 3.16 8.87 -3.09
N SER A 87 3.50 8.57 -1.82
CA SER A 87 3.05 9.35 -0.65
C SER A 87 1.54 9.68 -0.69
N PRO A 88 0.63 8.69 -0.71
CA PRO A 88 -0.80 8.91 -0.96
C PRO A 88 -1.47 9.80 0.09
N PHE A 89 -1.02 9.77 1.34
CA PHE A 89 -1.59 10.61 2.41
C PHE A 89 -1.21 12.11 2.32
N LYS A 90 -0.32 12.49 1.39
CA LYS A 90 -0.04 13.90 1.06
C LYS A 90 -0.99 14.47 0.01
N SER A 91 -1.95 13.69 -0.47
CA SER A 91 -2.94 14.13 -1.47
C SER A 91 -3.90 15.18 -0.92
N LYS A 92 -4.27 16.13 -1.75
CA LYS A 92 -5.19 17.23 -1.39
C LYS A 92 -6.67 16.88 -1.57
N ASN A 93 -6.94 15.81 -2.34
CA ASN A 93 -8.29 15.34 -2.64
C ASN A 93 -8.27 13.84 -2.96
N ILE A 94 -9.46 13.23 -2.99
CA ILE A 94 -9.63 11.80 -3.20
C ILE A 94 -9.16 11.33 -4.59
N SER A 95 -9.32 12.16 -5.63
CA SER A 95 -8.84 11.83 -6.97
C SER A 95 -7.33 11.78 -7.03
N GLU A 96 -6.64 12.69 -6.34
CA GLU A 96 -5.19 12.68 -6.22
C GLU A 96 -4.72 11.49 -5.37
N PHE A 97 -5.46 11.14 -4.30
CA PHE A 97 -5.17 9.96 -3.49
C PHE A 97 -5.10 8.70 -4.37
N TRP A 98 -6.12 8.41 -5.17
CA TRP A 98 -6.15 7.24 -6.05
C TRP A 98 -5.10 7.27 -7.17
N ARG A 99 -4.57 8.43 -7.54
CA ARG A 99 -3.44 8.54 -8.48
C ARG A 99 -2.10 8.21 -7.83
N ARG A 100 -2.03 8.15 -6.50
CA ARG A 100 -0.83 7.90 -5.69
C ARG A 100 -0.88 6.58 -4.95
N TRP A 101 -2.06 5.96 -4.88
CA TRP A 101 -2.32 4.67 -4.25
C TRP A 101 -2.46 3.58 -5.29
N HIS A 102 -1.66 2.50 -5.17
CA HIS A 102 -1.69 1.31 -6.02
C HIS A 102 -1.82 1.67 -7.52
N MET A 103 -0.86 2.45 -8.03
CA MET A 103 -0.93 3.08 -9.35
C MET A 103 -1.05 2.07 -10.49
N SER A 104 -0.41 0.89 -10.39
CA SER A 104 -0.49 -0.17 -11.42
C SER A 104 -1.90 -0.76 -11.51
N LEU A 105 -2.57 -1.00 -10.37
CA LEU A 105 -3.97 -1.46 -10.34
C LEU A 105 -4.91 -0.40 -10.91
N SER A 106 -4.72 0.86 -10.55
CA SER A 106 -5.52 1.97 -11.09
C SER A 106 -5.40 2.09 -12.60
N ALA A 107 -4.21 1.91 -13.15
CA ALA A 107 -3.97 1.87 -14.59
C ALA A 107 -4.65 0.66 -15.24
N LEU A 108 -4.51 -0.53 -14.66
CA LEU A 108 -5.12 -1.76 -15.15
C LEU A 108 -6.65 -1.65 -15.19
N ILE A 109 -7.28 -1.19 -14.11
CA ILE A 109 -8.74 -1.02 -14.06
C ILE A 109 -9.21 0.00 -15.11
N ARG A 110 -8.49 1.13 -15.25
CA ARG A 110 -8.82 2.14 -16.24
C ARG A 110 -8.75 1.59 -17.67
N ASP A 111 -7.63 0.90 -18.00
CA ASP A 111 -7.32 0.56 -19.38
C ASP A 111 -8.06 -0.72 -19.84
N TYR A 112 -8.25 -1.68 -18.94
CA TYR A 112 -8.85 -2.98 -19.27
C TYR A 112 -10.33 -3.13 -18.87
N LEU A 113 -10.82 -2.31 -17.94
CA LEU A 113 -12.21 -2.38 -17.50
C LEU A 113 -12.98 -1.12 -17.87
N TYR A 114 -12.53 0.04 -17.43
CA TYR A 114 -13.28 1.29 -17.60
C TYR A 114 -13.41 1.70 -19.08
N TYR A 115 -12.32 1.77 -19.82
CA TYR A 115 -12.38 2.18 -21.24
C TYR A 115 -13.18 1.21 -22.11
N PRO A 116 -12.97 -0.11 -22.07
CA PRO A 116 -13.80 -1.04 -22.87
C PRO A 116 -15.28 -0.96 -22.54
N VAL A 117 -15.64 -0.92 -21.24
CA VAL A 117 -17.04 -0.82 -20.81
C VAL A 117 -17.67 0.51 -21.23
N SER A 118 -16.96 1.63 -21.08
CA SER A 118 -17.47 2.94 -21.50
C SER A 118 -17.74 3.01 -23.00
N LEU A 119 -16.89 2.39 -23.84
CA LEU A 119 -17.09 2.32 -25.28
C LEU A 119 -18.30 1.45 -25.68
N LEU A 120 -18.61 0.42 -24.88
CA LEU A 120 -19.80 -0.40 -25.12
C LEU A 120 -21.10 0.32 -24.74
N LEU A 121 -21.06 1.17 -23.71
CA LEU A 121 -22.23 1.92 -23.24
C LEU A 121 -22.54 3.19 -24.05
N THR A 122 -21.55 3.70 -24.80
CA THR A 122 -21.69 4.91 -25.63
C THR A 122 -22.08 4.60 -27.10
N ARG A 123 -22.30 3.32 -27.42
CA ARG A 123 -22.84 2.85 -28.69
C ARG A 123 -24.37 2.66 -28.61
#